data_42741848f5da4c86d3504312a858c3a7
#
_entry.id   42741848f5da4c86d3504312a858c3a7
#
_cell.length_a   1.000
_cell.length_b   1.000
_cell.length_c   1.000
_cell.angle_alpha   90.00
_cell.angle_beta   90.00
_cell.angle_gamma   90.00
#
_symmetry.space_group_name_H-M   'P 1'
#
loop_
_entity.id
_entity.type
_entity.pdbx_description
1 polymer ?
#
loop_
_entity_poly.entity_id
_entity_poly.type
_entity_poly.pdbx_seq_one_letter_code
_entity_poly.pdbx_strand_id
1 'polypeptide(L)'
;MSEPITVSKTLTLDSREEAVILFGPRDQFLRTVRDALGVKVVARGDTLQFEGAEEQVDQAERAFSQLRGLLRKNGRLVPEDVRSIIEVVRGDARGAGNAMTVLESGRYLRPRTDGQGRYVQALKTHDIVLCVGPAGTGKTYLAVGWAVTLLRTAQVKKIVLVRPAVEAGERLGFLPGDLVAKINPYLRPLFDSLNDIMEPDIVKKYIENEIIEILPLAYMRGRTLSNACIILDEGQNATCTQMKMFLTRMGLNSKIVVTGDLSQIDLPTSVRSGLFDAVQRLRNVEGISVLTLEDSDIVRNPLVMKIVQAYDDDIPKAKK
;
A
#
# COMPACT_ATOMS: atom_id res chain seq x y z
N MET A 1 -17.93 42.86 -12.29
CA MET A 1 -17.14 41.84 -11.58
C MET A 1 -17.75 41.75 -10.19
N SER A 2 -18.52 40.70 -9.91
CA SER A 2 -19.12 40.50 -8.59
C SER A 2 -18.00 40.14 -7.61
N GLU A 3 -17.99 40.83 -6.44
CA GLU A 3 -17.08 40.49 -5.34
C GLU A 3 -17.29 39.05 -4.93
N PRO A 4 -16.22 38.29 -4.64
CA PRO A 4 -16.35 36.92 -4.20
C PRO A 4 -17.08 36.90 -2.84
N ILE A 5 -18.14 36.10 -2.76
CA ILE A 5 -18.92 35.92 -1.52
C ILE A 5 -17.97 35.30 -0.48
N THR A 6 -17.64 36.06 0.55
CA THR A 6 -16.81 35.58 1.67
C THR A 6 -17.72 34.94 2.70
N VAL A 7 -17.49 33.67 3.00
CA VAL A 7 -18.21 32.88 4.00
C VAL A 7 -17.34 32.72 5.25
N SER A 8 -17.96 32.64 6.41
CA SER A 8 -17.29 32.33 7.68
C SER A 8 -17.93 31.13 8.35
N LYS A 9 -17.09 30.17 8.79
CA LYS A 9 -17.47 29.01 9.59
C LYS A 9 -16.62 28.91 10.84
N THR A 10 -17.14 28.21 11.84
CA THR A 10 -16.51 28.09 13.16
C THR A 10 -16.48 26.63 13.57
N LEU A 11 -15.34 26.16 14.03
CA LEU A 11 -15.12 24.83 14.63
C LEU A 11 -14.70 24.99 16.08
N THR A 12 -15.49 24.45 17.02
CA THR A 12 -15.15 24.42 18.44
C THR A 12 -14.40 23.16 18.81
N LEU A 13 -13.30 23.29 19.53
CA LEU A 13 -12.44 22.19 20.01
C LEU A 13 -12.87 21.84 21.44
N ASP A 14 -12.55 20.62 21.89
CA ASP A 14 -12.97 20.13 23.21
C ASP A 14 -12.14 20.74 24.34
N SER A 15 -10.89 21.08 24.07
CA SER A 15 -9.98 21.67 25.05
C SER A 15 -8.85 22.48 24.41
N ARG A 16 -8.20 23.28 25.25
CA ARG A 16 -7.02 24.05 24.85
C ARG A 16 -5.82 23.16 24.54
N GLU A 17 -5.74 21.99 25.17
CA GLU A 17 -4.70 20.98 24.91
C GLU A 17 -4.89 20.35 23.53
N GLU A 18 -6.14 20.03 23.16
CA GLU A 18 -6.47 19.57 21.80
C GLU A 18 -6.03 20.61 20.75
N ALA A 19 -6.28 21.90 21.01
CA ALA A 19 -5.89 22.97 20.12
C ALA A 19 -4.36 23.04 19.90
N VAL A 20 -3.57 22.96 20.97
CA VAL A 20 -2.11 23.01 20.89
C VAL A 20 -1.54 21.88 20.04
N ILE A 21 -2.05 20.66 20.20
CA ILE A 21 -1.59 19.51 19.42
C ILE A 21 -2.06 19.62 17.96
N LEU A 22 -3.30 20.06 17.75
CA LEU A 22 -3.91 20.23 16.43
C LEU A 22 -3.20 21.32 15.59
N PHE A 23 -2.73 22.39 16.24
CA PHE A 23 -1.99 23.46 15.57
C PHE A 23 -0.53 23.08 15.30
N GLY A 24 -0.01 22.13 16.09
CA GLY A 24 1.35 21.65 15.98
C GLY A 24 2.41 22.62 16.52
N PRO A 25 3.69 22.24 16.49
CA PRO A 25 4.78 23.06 16.99
C PRO A 25 4.76 24.45 16.33
N ARG A 26 4.67 25.51 17.13
CA ARG A 26 4.62 26.92 16.66
C ARG A 26 3.53 27.16 15.61
N ASP A 27 2.37 26.53 15.73
CA ASP A 27 1.24 26.60 14.80
C ASP A 27 1.57 26.14 13.36
N GLN A 28 2.56 25.25 13.22
CA GLN A 28 3.04 24.77 11.90
C GLN A 28 1.91 24.10 11.11
N PHE A 29 1.11 23.26 11.75
CA PHE A 29 0.04 22.52 11.09
C PHE A 29 -1.09 23.45 10.65
N LEU A 30 -1.48 24.40 11.52
CA LEU A 30 -2.45 25.43 11.21
C LEU A 30 -2.02 26.26 10.00
N ARG A 31 -0.76 26.72 9.99
CA ARG A 31 -0.21 27.47 8.85
C ARG A 31 -0.18 26.64 7.58
N THR A 32 0.22 25.38 7.66
CA THR A 32 0.26 24.47 6.50
C THR A 32 -1.13 24.32 5.87
N VAL A 33 -2.18 24.13 6.68
CA VAL A 33 -3.57 24.05 6.18
C VAL A 33 -4.02 25.38 5.58
N ARG A 34 -3.82 26.48 6.31
CA ARG A 34 -4.17 27.83 5.86
C ARG A 34 -3.56 28.17 4.49
N ASP A 35 -2.25 28.00 4.37
CA ASP A 35 -1.50 28.39 3.16
C ASP A 35 -1.82 27.46 1.99
N ALA A 36 -2.03 26.18 2.29
CA ALA A 36 -2.40 25.22 1.27
C ALA A 36 -3.81 25.42 0.72
N LEU A 37 -4.80 25.76 1.54
CA LEU A 37 -6.19 25.92 1.11
C LEU A 37 -6.54 27.38 0.73
N GLY A 38 -5.65 28.33 0.96
CA GLY A 38 -5.88 29.74 0.66
C GLY A 38 -6.99 30.36 1.50
N VAL A 39 -7.23 29.86 2.72
CA VAL A 39 -8.28 30.27 3.64
C VAL A 39 -7.66 31.06 4.79
N LYS A 40 -8.36 32.10 5.27
CA LYS A 40 -7.97 32.79 6.50
C LYS A 40 -8.44 31.97 7.69
N VAL A 41 -7.53 31.62 8.60
CA VAL A 41 -7.81 30.85 9.83
C VAL A 41 -7.42 31.71 11.04
N VAL A 42 -8.37 31.90 11.94
CA VAL A 42 -8.15 32.64 13.20
C VAL A 42 -8.50 31.71 14.35
N ALA A 43 -7.51 31.46 15.23
CA ALA A 43 -7.71 30.70 16.46
C ALA A 43 -7.97 31.66 17.64
N ARG A 44 -9.06 31.44 18.39
CA ARG A 44 -9.39 32.18 19.60
C ARG A 44 -9.81 31.20 20.69
N GLY A 45 -8.92 30.96 21.65
CA GLY A 45 -9.18 29.98 22.70
C GLY A 45 -9.34 28.58 22.18
N ASP A 46 -10.50 28.00 22.31
CA ASP A 46 -10.91 26.66 21.83
C ASP A 46 -11.66 26.71 20.50
N THR A 47 -11.67 27.87 19.83
CA THR A 47 -12.47 28.08 18.64
C THR A 47 -11.59 28.43 17.45
N LEU A 48 -11.80 27.75 16.33
CA LEU A 48 -11.23 28.04 15.02
C LEU A 48 -12.28 28.71 14.14
N GLN A 49 -11.97 29.87 13.62
CA GLN A 49 -12.80 30.59 12.66
C GLN A 49 -12.12 30.55 11.28
N PHE A 50 -12.85 30.13 10.25
CA PHE A 50 -12.42 30.06 8.86
C PHE A 50 -13.13 31.15 8.05
N GLU A 51 -12.41 31.97 7.29
CA GLU A 51 -12.95 32.99 6.41
C GLU A 51 -12.34 32.87 5.00
N GLY A 52 -13.18 32.90 3.95
CA GLY A 52 -12.74 32.81 2.56
C GLY A 52 -13.88 32.46 1.60
N ALA A 53 -13.55 31.98 0.41
CA ALA A 53 -14.55 31.44 -0.51
C ALA A 53 -15.19 30.19 0.08
N GLU A 54 -16.47 29.95 -0.23
CA GLU A 54 -17.26 28.85 0.35
C GLU A 54 -16.56 27.49 0.25
N GLU A 55 -16.03 27.16 -0.92
CA GLU A 55 -15.31 25.90 -1.14
C GLU A 55 -14.05 25.78 -0.28
N GLN A 56 -13.27 26.84 -0.13
CA GLN A 56 -12.06 26.88 0.68
C GLN A 56 -12.36 26.71 2.17
N VAL A 57 -13.44 27.36 2.65
CA VAL A 57 -13.90 27.26 4.03
C VAL A 57 -14.39 25.85 4.34
N ASP A 58 -15.14 25.22 3.42
CA ASP A 58 -15.61 23.84 3.55
C ASP A 58 -14.46 22.83 3.56
N GLN A 59 -13.44 23.05 2.73
CA GLN A 59 -12.23 22.24 2.71
C GLN A 59 -11.46 22.37 4.03
N ALA A 60 -11.31 23.58 4.57
CA ALA A 60 -10.60 23.80 5.82
C ALA A 60 -11.34 23.17 7.02
N GLU A 61 -12.65 23.33 7.12
CA GLU A 61 -13.47 22.70 8.14
C GLU A 61 -13.33 21.18 8.12
N ARG A 62 -13.44 20.58 6.93
CA ARG A 62 -13.24 19.13 6.74
C ARG A 62 -11.82 18.69 7.11
N ALA A 63 -10.79 19.47 6.74
CA ALA A 63 -9.40 19.17 7.09
C ALA A 63 -9.19 19.13 8.60
N PHE A 64 -9.61 20.16 9.32
CA PHE A 64 -9.48 20.21 10.78
C PHE A 64 -10.33 19.17 11.49
N SER A 65 -11.53 18.84 10.99
CA SER A 65 -12.35 17.74 11.50
C SER A 65 -11.69 16.37 11.36
N GLN A 66 -11.03 16.11 10.23
CA GLN A 66 -10.29 14.87 10.02
C GLN A 66 -9.00 14.81 10.86
N LEU A 67 -8.25 15.92 10.97
CA LEU A 67 -7.08 16.01 11.85
C LEU A 67 -7.46 15.74 13.31
N ARG A 68 -8.59 16.29 13.76
CA ARG A 68 -9.15 16.05 15.09
C ARG A 68 -9.51 14.58 15.31
N GLY A 69 -10.14 13.94 14.33
CA GLY A 69 -10.42 12.50 14.37
C GLY A 69 -9.15 11.65 14.51
N LEU A 70 -8.10 11.99 13.76
CA LEU A 70 -6.78 11.35 13.87
C LEU A 70 -6.13 11.59 15.23
N LEU A 71 -6.18 12.82 15.74
CA LEU A 71 -5.63 13.16 17.05
C LEU A 71 -6.28 12.36 18.18
N ARG A 72 -7.61 12.27 18.19
CA ARG A 72 -8.35 11.47 19.17
C ARG A 72 -7.99 9.98 19.12
N LYS A 73 -7.72 9.46 17.91
CA LYS A 73 -7.36 8.05 17.72
C LYS A 73 -5.91 7.76 18.11
N ASN A 74 -4.97 8.65 17.77
CA ASN A 74 -3.52 8.37 17.84
C ASN A 74 -2.80 9.15 18.94
N GLY A 75 -3.45 10.10 19.61
CA GLY A 75 -2.85 10.97 20.63
C GLY A 75 -1.81 11.97 20.10
N ARG A 76 -1.45 11.92 18.82
CA ARG A 76 -0.46 12.81 18.19
C ARG A 76 -0.74 13.00 16.71
N LEU A 77 -0.20 14.09 16.14
CA LEU A 77 -0.17 14.35 14.70
C LEU A 77 1.26 14.51 14.23
N VAL A 78 1.52 14.12 12.98
CA VAL A 78 2.79 14.38 12.29
C VAL A 78 2.57 15.20 11.02
N PRO A 79 3.61 15.91 10.49
CA PRO A 79 3.45 16.76 9.30
C PRO A 79 2.87 16.04 8.08
N GLU A 80 3.14 14.75 7.93
CA GLU A 80 2.64 13.89 6.85
C GLU A 80 1.13 13.70 6.92
N ASP A 81 0.55 13.63 8.13
CA ASP A 81 -0.90 13.52 8.34
C ASP A 81 -1.61 14.77 7.81
N VAL A 82 -1.04 15.94 8.13
CA VAL A 82 -1.57 17.23 7.68
C VAL A 82 -1.56 17.37 6.17
N ARG A 83 -0.42 17.05 5.53
CA ARG A 83 -0.30 17.08 4.06
C ARG A 83 -1.30 16.14 3.40
N SER A 84 -1.40 14.92 3.92
CA SER A 84 -2.32 13.90 3.41
C SER A 84 -3.78 14.35 3.46
N ILE A 85 -4.20 14.98 4.55
CA ILE A 85 -5.58 15.47 4.69
C ILE A 85 -5.83 16.66 3.76
N ILE A 86 -4.88 17.58 3.61
CA ILE A 86 -5.00 18.70 2.68
C ILE A 86 -5.25 18.22 1.24
N GLU A 87 -4.51 17.21 0.78
CA GLU A 87 -4.69 16.62 -0.55
C GLU A 87 -6.09 16.01 -0.73
N VAL A 88 -6.61 15.35 0.32
CA VAL A 88 -7.97 14.78 0.30
C VAL A 88 -9.03 15.85 0.15
N VAL A 89 -8.96 16.90 0.98
CA VAL A 89 -10.02 17.90 1.01
C VAL A 89 -9.99 18.85 -0.18
N ARG A 90 -8.83 19.05 -0.80
CA ARG A 90 -8.71 19.80 -2.06
C ARG A 90 -9.42 19.14 -3.23
N GLY A 91 -9.76 17.86 -3.10
CA GLY A 91 -10.32 17.13 -4.25
C GLY A 91 -9.35 16.99 -5.41
N ASP A 92 -8.03 17.20 -5.15
CA ASP A 92 -7.02 16.90 -6.15
C ASP A 92 -7.21 15.45 -6.57
N ALA A 93 -7.80 15.28 -7.75
CA ALA A 93 -8.30 14.00 -8.28
C ALA A 93 -7.23 12.90 -8.34
N ARG A 94 -5.95 13.28 -8.16
CA ARG A 94 -4.81 12.38 -8.02
C ARG A 94 -4.72 11.72 -6.63
N GLY A 95 -5.27 12.31 -5.56
CA GLY A 95 -5.14 11.81 -4.18
C GLY A 95 -6.42 11.21 -3.58
N ALA A 96 -7.59 11.82 -3.75
CA ALA A 96 -8.81 11.43 -3.05
C ALA A 96 -9.42 10.09 -3.56
N GLY A 97 -9.31 9.81 -4.87
CA GLY A 97 -9.80 8.55 -5.47
C GLY A 97 -8.89 7.34 -5.21
N ASN A 98 -7.64 7.56 -4.82
CA ASN A 98 -6.62 6.52 -4.71
C ASN A 98 -6.24 6.13 -3.29
N ALA A 99 -6.82 6.73 -2.24
CA ALA A 99 -6.66 6.23 -0.89
C ALA A 99 -7.20 4.80 -0.79
N MET A 100 -6.37 3.86 -0.32
CA MET A 100 -6.73 2.45 -0.23
C MET A 100 -7.33 2.11 1.13
N THR A 101 -6.63 2.42 2.19
CA THR A 101 -7.05 2.13 3.56
C THR A 101 -6.48 3.13 4.53
N VAL A 102 -7.10 3.24 5.69
CA VAL A 102 -6.50 3.92 6.84
C VAL A 102 -5.68 2.88 7.59
N LEU A 103 -4.39 3.11 7.72
CA LEU A 103 -3.52 2.32 8.59
C LEU A 103 -3.99 2.44 10.03
N GLU A 104 -3.68 1.49 10.90
CA GLU A 104 -4.05 1.58 12.32
C GLU A 104 -3.36 2.74 13.04
N SER A 105 -2.19 3.16 12.52
CA SER A 105 -1.55 4.42 12.89
C SER A 105 -2.35 5.68 12.53
N GLY A 106 -3.54 5.54 11.93
CA GLY A 106 -4.37 6.65 11.44
C GLY A 106 -3.90 7.26 10.12
N ARG A 107 -2.81 6.79 9.55
CA ARG A 107 -2.31 7.23 8.25
C ARG A 107 -3.08 6.58 7.12
N TYR A 108 -3.20 7.30 6.00
CA TYR A 108 -3.77 6.73 4.78
C TYR A 108 -2.67 6.02 3.97
N LEU A 109 -2.93 4.79 3.58
CA LEU A 109 -2.11 4.13 2.56
C LEU A 109 -2.49 4.71 1.20
N ARG A 110 -1.52 5.39 0.56
CA ARG A 110 -1.71 6.06 -0.72
C ARG A 110 -0.59 5.76 -1.68
N PRO A 111 -0.89 5.71 -2.98
CA PRO A 111 0.15 5.75 -3.99
C PRO A 111 0.93 7.06 -3.90
N ARG A 112 2.25 6.98 -4.06
CA ARG A 112 3.19 8.10 -4.03
C ARG A 112 3.66 8.52 -5.42
N THR A 113 3.42 7.67 -6.41
CA THR A 113 3.79 7.89 -7.82
C THR A 113 2.60 7.62 -8.74
N ASP A 114 2.66 8.12 -9.96
CA ASP A 114 1.62 7.89 -10.97
C ASP A 114 1.49 6.38 -11.32
N GLY A 115 2.61 5.64 -11.37
CA GLY A 115 2.61 4.20 -11.58
C GLY A 115 1.90 3.46 -10.47
N GLN A 116 2.20 3.80 -9.20
CA GLN A 116 1.47 3.28 -8.04
C GLN A 116 -0.02 3.63 -8.09
N GLY A 117 -0.38 4.83 -8.57
CA GLY A 117 -1.77 5.26 -8.78
C GLY A 117 -2.50 4.36 -9.77
N ARG A 118 -1.88 4.06 -10.94
CA ARG A 118 -2.42 3.12 -11.93
C ARG A 118 -2.57 1.72 -11.35
N TYR A 119 -1.61 1.27 -10.53
CA TYR A 119 -1.68 -0.03 -9.87
C TYR A 119 -2.86 -0.12 -8.90
N VAL A 120 -3.04 0.87 -8.05
CA VAL A 120 -4.19 0.93 -7.12
C VAL A 120 -5.51 0.94 -7.88
N GLN A 121 -5.60 1.67 -8.99
CA GLN A 121 -6.80 1.67 -9.83
C GLN A 121 -7.07 0.29 -10.44
N ALA A 122 -6.06 -0.41 -10.91
CA ALA A 122 -6.22 -1.77 -11.42
C ALA A 122 -6.69 -2.75 -10.34
N LEU A 123 -6.13 -2.67 -9.11
CA LEU A 123 -6.57 -3.47 -7.97
C LEU A 123 -8.07 -3.28 -7.66
N LYS A 124 -8.60 -2.07 -7.86
CA LYS A 124 -10.03 -1.76 -7.65
C LYS A 124 -10.94 -2.34 -8.73
N THR A 125 -10.48 -2.34 -9.97
CA THR A 125 -11.33 -2.57 -11.15
C THR A 125 -11.23 -3.97 -11.74
N HIS A 126 -10.19 -4.75 -11.40
CA HIS A 126 -9.97 -6.09 -11.97
C HIS A 126 -9.96 -7.16 -10.87
N ASP A 127 -10.26 -8.39 -11.28
CA ASP A 127 -10.26 -9.53 -10.37
C ASP A 127 -8.89 -10.19 -10.25
N ILE A 128 -8.09 -10.12 -11.31
CA ILE A 128 -6.68 -10.57 -11.31
C ILE A 128 -5.79 -9.42 -11.75
N VAL A 129 -4.76 -9.14 -10.96
CA VAL A 129 -3.76 -8.10 -11.28
C VAL A 129 -2.37 -8.71 -11.22
N LEU A 130 -1.63 -8.61 -12.33
CA LEU A 130 -0.21 -8.95 -12.41
C LEU A 130 0.59 -7.64 -12.42
N CYS A 131 1.37 -7.40 -11.36
CA CYS A 131 2.18 -6.19 -11.21
C CYS A 131 3.66 -6.56 -11.23
N VAL A 132 4.37 -6.15 -12.26
CA VAL A 132 5.81 -6.35 -12.40
C VAL A 132 6.56 -5.01 -12.24
N GLY A 133 7.81 -5.06 -11.80
CA GLY A 133 8.66 -3.87 -11.69
C GLY A 133 9.80 -4.05 -10.72
N PRO A 134 10.71 -3.06 -10.62
CA PRO A 134 11.89 -3.12 -9.78
C PRO A 134 11.57 -3.24 -8.29
N ALA A 135 12.54 -3.73 -7.52
CA ALA A 135 12.42 -3.73 -6.05
C ALA A 135 12.30 -2.30 -5.50
N GLY A 136 11.46 -2.12 -4.47
CA GLY A 136 11.23 -0.81 -3.83
C GLY A 136 10.15 0.06 -4.49
N THR A 137 9.44 -0.42 -5.51
CA THR A 137 8.29 0.27 -6.12
C THR A 137 6.98 0.08 -5.33
N GLY A 138 7.00 -0.64 -4.21
CA GLY A 138 5.85 -0.80 -3.31
C GLY A 138 4.80 -1.82 -3.77
N LYS A 139 5.11 -2.70 -4.74
CA LYS A 139 4.18 -3.70 -5.29
C LYS A 139 3.49 -4.54 -4.21
N THR A 140 4.27 -5.20 -3.39
CA THR A 140 3.79 -6.09 -2.32
C THR A 140 3.07 -5.31 -1.23
N TYR A 141 3.63 -4.17 -0.81
CA TYR A 141 3.06 -3.33 0.22
C TYR A 141 1.66 -2.80 -0.16
N LEU A 142 1.49 -2.30 -1.40
CA LEU A 142 0.21 -1.84 -1.90
C LEU A 142 -0.79 -2.98 -2.08
N ALA A 143 -0.35 -4.16 -2.53
CA ALA A 143 -1.21 -5.34 -2.63
C ALA A 143 -1.74 -5.79 -1.26
N VAL A 144 -0.86 -5.86 -0.24
CA VAL A 144 -1.25 -6.20 1.13
C VAL A 144 -2.20 -5.15 1.70
N GLY A 145 -1.92 -3.86 1.51
CA GLY A 145 -2.82 -2.79 1.94
C GLY A 145 -4.19 -2.86 1.29
N TRP A 146 -4.25 -3.21 0.02
CA TRP A 146 -5.52 -3.46 -0.68
C TRP A 146 -6.28 -4.65 -0.09
N ALA A 147 -5.59 -5.76 0.16
CA ALA A 147 -6.20 -6.95 0.78
C ALA A 147 -6.78 -6.63 2.17
N VAL A 148 -6.05 -5.87 2.99
CA VAL A 148 -6.53 -5.40 4.30
C VAL A 148 -7.76 -4.50 4.14
N THR A 149 -7.79 -3.64 3.12
CA THR A 149 -8.96 -2.80 2.81
C THR A 149 -10.19 -3.66 2.49
N LEU A 150 -10.03 -4.66 1.61
CA LEU A 150 -11.11 -5.58 1.26
C LEU A 150 -11.63 -6.36 2.46
N LEU A 151 -10.74 -6.81 3.35
CA LEU A 151 -11.11 -7.51 4.58
C LEU A 151 -11.89 -6.60 5.54
N ARG A 152 -11.41 -5.38 5.78
CA ARG A 152 -12.06 -4.39 6.66
C ARG A 152 -13.42 -3.92 6.16
N THR A 153 -13.58 -3.87 4.83
CA THR A 153 -14.87 -3.51 4.20
C THR A 153 -15.77 -4.71 3.94
N ALA A 154 -15.40 -5.88 4.48
CA ALA A 154 -16.13 -7.14 4.36
C ALA A 154 -16.40 -7.59 2.90
N GLN A 155 -15.61 -7.10 1.93
CA GLN A 155 -15.66 -7.55 0.54
C GLN A 155 -15.03 -8.93 0.38
N VAL A 156 -14.06 -9.28 1.24
CA VAL A 156 -13.52 -10.63 1.37
C VAL A 156 -13.54 -11.06 2.84
N LYS A 157 -13.50 -12.35 3.07
CA LYS A 157 -13.49 -12.96 4.41
C LYS A 157 -12.10 -13.44 4.82
N LYS A 158 -11.18 -13.53 3.88
CA LYS A 158 -9.86 -14.12 4.08
C LYS A 158 -8.79 -13.42 3.22
N ILE A 159 -7.59 -13.32 3.77
CA ILE A 159 -6.38 -12.94 3.02
C ILE A 159 -5.45 -14.16 2.98
N VAL A 160 -4.92 -14.49 1.81
CA VAL A 160 -3.95 -15.57 1.65
C VAL A 160 -2.70 -15.01 0.98
N LEU A 161 -1.61 -14.94 1.73
CA LEU A 161 -0.32 -14.45 1.27
C LEU A 161 0.57 -15.65 0.92
N VAL A 162 1.07 -15.66 -0.29
CA VAL A 162 1.78 -16.80 -0.85
C VAL A 162 3.13 -16.34 -1.40
N ARG A 163 4.16 -17.15 -1.21
CA ARG A 163 5.46 -16.92 -1.81
C ARG A 163 6.04 -18.23 -2.34
N PRO A 164 6.70 -18.25 -3.51
CA PRO A 164 7.48 -19.41 -3.93
C PRO A 164 8.59 -19.66 -2.91
N ALA A 165 8.71 -20.87 -2.42
CA ALA A 165 9.91 -21.29 -1.70
C ALA A 165 10.96 -21.66 -2.75
N VAL A 166 11.85 -20.73 -3.06
CA VAL A 166 12.96 -20.98 -3.99
C VAL A 166 14.19 -21.27 -3.16
N GLU A 167 14.83 -22.39 -3.42
CA GLU A 167 16.17 -22.66 -2.93
C GLU A 167 17.15 -21.81 -3.75
N ALA A 168 17.43 -20.59 -3.30
CA ALA A 168 18.46 -19.73 -3.90
C ALA A 168 19.86 -20.34 -3.62
N GLY A 169 20.21 -21.42 -4.36
CA GLY A 169 21.51 -22.08 -4.24
C GLY A 169 21.74 -22.87 -2.94
N GLU A 170 20.94 -22.64 -1.90
CA GLU A 170 20.97 -23.38 -0.65
C GLU A 170 19.81 -24.36 -0.60
N ARG A 171 20.13 -25.66 -0.58
CA ARG A 171 19.10 -26.69 -0.41
C ARG A 171 18.46 -26.52 0.96
N LEU A 172 17.13 -26.43 1.03
CA LEU A 172 16.32 -26.38 2.27
C LEU A 172 16.74 -27.45 3.33
N GLY A 173 17.48 -28.46 2.91
CA GLY A 173 18.08 -29.49 3.76
C GLY A 173 19.12 -28.98 4.78
N PHE A 174 19.75 -27.83 4.58
CA PHE A 174 20.83 -27.35 5.46
C PHE A 174 20.34 -26.51 6.67
N LEU A 175 19.10 -26.04 6.67
CA LEU A 175 18.57 -25.30 7.82
C LEU A 175 18.07 -26.27 8.91
N PRO A 176 18.43 -26.08 10.18
CA PRO A 176 17.90 -26.89 11.29
C PRO A 176 16.42 -26.57 11.52
N GLY A 177 15.62 -27.57 11.87
CA GLY A 177 14.20 -27.41 12.17
C GLY A 177 13.27 -28.16 11.21
N ASP A 178 11.97 -28.10 11.54
CA ASP A 178 10.92 -28.64 10.67
C ASP A 178 10.75 -27.79 9.39
N LEU A 179 9.97 -28.27 8.43
CA LEU A 179 9.77 -27.60 7.15
C LEU A 179 9.23 -26.17 7.31
N VAL A 180 8.38 -25.96 8.31
CA VAL A 180 7.76 -24.65 8.62
C VAL A 180 8.82 -23.65 9.10
N ALA A 181 9.70 -24.09 10.02
CA ALA A 181 10.79 -23.25 10.52
C ALA A 181 11.77 -22.85 9.41
N LYS A 182 12.03 -23.74 8.44
CA LYS A 182 12.91 -23.51 7.29
C LYS A 182 12.32 -22.51 6.29
N ILE A 183 11.00 -22.45 6.13
CA ILE A 183 10.32 -21.59 5.18
C ILE A 183 10.03 -20.20 5.79
N ASN A 184 9.95 -20.09 7.11
CA ASN A 184 9.60 -18.86 7.82
C ASN A 184 10.45 -17.63 7.43
N PRO A 185 11.78 -17.71 7.23
CA PRO A 185 12.59 -16.57 6.78
C PRO A 185 12.14 -15.99 5.43
N TYR A 186 11.69 -16.83 4.51
CA TYR A 186 11.22 -16.40 3.19
C TYR A 186 9.85 -15.72 3.24
N LEU A 187 9.04 -16.01 4.26
CA LEU A 187 7.72 -15.41 4.45
C LEU A 187 7.78 -14.11 5.27
N ARG A 188 8.90 -13.83 5.95
CA ARG A 188 9.06 -12.67 6.84
C ARG A 188 8.70 -11.32 6.20
N PRO A 189 9.09 -11.01 4.94
CA PRO A 189 8.71 -9.75 4.31
C PRO A 189 7.20 -9.53 4.19
N LEU A 190 6.41 -10.61 4.12
CA LEU A 190 4.95 -10.54 4.11
C LEU A 190 4.39 -10.20 5.51
N PHE A 191 4.98 -10.77 6.57
CA PHE A 191 4.66 -10.42 7.95
C PHE A 191 5.02 -8.96 8.24
N ASP A 192 6.19 -8.50 7.79
CA ASP A 192 6.64 -7.12 7.97
C ASP A 192 5.65 -6.15 7.31
N SER A 193 5.22 -6.44 6.07
CA SER A 193 4.21 -5.63 5.37
C SER A 193 2.86 -5.59 6.08
N LEU A 194 2.42 -6.70 6.69
CA LEU A 194 1.19 -6.72 7.49
C LEU A 194 1.33 -5.89 8.77
N ASN A 195 2.45 -6.05 9.50
CA ASN A 195 2.72 -5.34 10.75
C ASN A 195 2.90 -3.82 10.54
N ASP A 196 3.34 -3.39 9.36
CA ASP A 196 3.39 -1.98 8.98
C ASP A 196 1.98 -1.39 8.75
N ILE A 197 1.01 -2.22 8.38
CA ILE A 197 -0.36 -1.80 8.01
C ILE A 197 -1.34 -1.99 9.16
N MET A 198 -1.16 -3.02 9.97
CA MET A 198 -2.03 -3.44 11.08
C MET A 198 -1.24 -3.55 12.37
N GLU A 199 -1.93 -3.44 13.52
CA GLU A 199 -1.30 -3.70 14.82
C GLU A 199 -0.88 -5.17 14.94
N PRO A 200 0.33 -5.46 15.45
CA PRO A 200 0.85 -6.83 15.55
C PRO A 200 -0.07 -7.81 16.28
N ASP A 201 -0.76 -7.36 17.32
CA ASP A 201 -1.70 -8.20 18.10
C ASP A 201 -2.92 -8.58 17.27
N ILE A 202 -3.39 -7.68 16.38
CA ILE A 202 -4.51 -7.97 15.47
C ILE A 202 -4.04 -8.91 14.37
N VAL A 203 -2.85 -8.73 13.82
CA VAL A 203 -2.25 -9.65 12.84
C VAL A 203 -2.16 -11.05 13.42
N LYS A 204 -1.62 -11.19 14.64
CA LYS A 204 -1.51 -12.46 15.34
C LYS A 204 -2.88 -13.13 15.51
N LYS A 205 -3.87 -12.39 16.01
CA LYS A 205 -5.24 -12.89 16.18
C LYS A 205 -5.87 -13.34 14.87
N TYR A 206 -5.63 -12.63 13.77
CA TYR A 206 -6.18 -12.99 12.47
C TYR A 206 -5.51 -14.23 11.87
N ILE A 207 -4.22 -14.44 12.16
CA ILE A 207 -3.51 -15.66 11.76
C ILE A 207 -4.00 -16.86 12.58
N GLU A 208 -4.14 -16.72 13.90
CA GLU A 208 -4.66 -17.77 14.79
C GLU A 208 -6.09 -18.21 14.43
N ASN A 209 -6.92 -17.28 13.91
CA ASN A 209 -8.27 -17.56 13.44
C ASN A 209 -8.35 -17.91 11.95
N GLU A 210 -7.24 -18.13 11.27
CA GLU A 210 -7.15 -18.44 9.84
C GLU A 210 -7.85 -17.41 8.92
N ILE A 211 -8.03 -16.17 9.38
CA ILE A 211 -8.51 -15.04 8.58
C ILE A 211 -7.37 -14.54 7.66
N ILE A 212 -6.14 -14.59 8.15
CA ILE A 212 -4.93 -14.35 7.37
C ILE A 212 -4.10 -15.63 7.37
N GLU A 213 -3.81 -16.15 6.19
CA GLU A 213 -2.89 -17.27 6.00
C GLU A 213 -1.62 -16.79 5.27
N ILE A 214 -0.45 -17.25 5.75
CA ILE A 214 0.83 -16.98 5.08
C ILE A 214 1.50 -18.32 4.83
N LEU A 215 1.70 -18.69 3.57
CA LEU A 215 2.13 -20.04 3.22
C LEU A 215 2.94 -20.10 1.92
N PRO A 216 3.79 -21.11 1.77
CA PRO A 216 4.50 -21.35 0.53
C PRO A 216 3.56 -21.80 -0.59
N LEU A 217 3.94 -21.47 -1.83
CA LEU A 217 3.13 -21.74 -3.03
C LEU A 217 2.75 -23.23 -3.19
N ALA A 218 3.61 -24.14 -2.74
CA ALA A 218 3.34 -25.58 -2.83
C ALA A 218 2.06 -26.01 -2.07
N TYR A 219 1.72 -25.32 -0.97
CA TYR A 219 0.52 -25.62 -0.16
C TYR A 219 -0.79 -25.12 -0.76
N MET A 220 -0.72 -24.42 -1.89
CA MET A 220 -1.90 -24.00 -2.63
C MET A 220 -2.55 -25.11 -3.46
N ARG A 221 -1.82 -26.21 -3.67
CA ARG A 221 -2.31 -27.30 -4.54
C ARG A 221 -3.57 -27.96 -3.98
N GLY A 222 -4.59 -28.15 -4.85
CA GLY A 222 -5.85 -28.77 -4.47
C GLY A 222 -6.85 -27.88 -3.73
N ARG A 223 -6.50 -26.63 -3.43
CA ARG A 223 -7.38 -25.67 -2.77
C ARG A 223 -8.24 -24.92 -3.79
N THR A 224 -9.41 -24.48 -3.36
CA THR A 224 -10.23 -23.45 -4.03
C THR A 224 -10.60 -22.41 -2.98
N LEU A 225 -10.24 -21.16 -3.24
CA LEU A 225 -10.39 -20.07 -2.28
C LEU A 225 -11.48 -19.12 -2.73
N SER A 226 -12.61 -19.11 -2.02
CA SER A 226 -13.74 -18.22 -2.26
C SER A 226 -13.78 -17.12 -1.20
N ASN A 227 -14.31 -15.95 -1.57
CA ASN A 227 -14.38 -14.76 -0.72
C ASN A 227 -13.01 -14.37 -0.14
N ALA A 228 -11.94 -14.47 -0.95
CA ALA A 228 -10.58 -14.29 -0.51
C ALA A 228 -9.81 -13.30 -1.40
N CYS A 229 -8.89 -12.54 -0.79
CA CYS A 229 -7.86 -11.84 -1.52
C CYS A 229 -6.56 -12.66 -1.42
N ILE A 230 -6.05 -13.11 -2.57
CA ILE A 230 -4.93 -14.04 -2.67
C ILE A 230 -3.76 -13.32 -3.33
N ILE A 231 -2.63 -13.22 -2.64
CA ILE A 231 -1.45 -12.51 -3.13
C ILE A 231 -0.31 -13.50 -3.31
N LEU A 232 0.26 -13.58 -4.50
CA LEU A 232 1.52 -14.26 -4.77
C LEU A 232 2.63 -13.23 -4.90
N ASP A 233 3.50 -13.17 -3.92
CA ASP A 233 4.69 -12.32 -3.93
C ASP A 233 5.89 -13.08 -4.54
N GLU A 234 6.85 -12.36 -5.14
CA GLU A 234 8.01 -12.91 -5.85
C GLU A 234 7.61 -13.93 -6.93
N GLY A 235 6.51 -13.64 -7.63
CA GLY A 235 5.91 -14.53 -8.63
C GLY A 235 6.84 -14.89 -9.81
N GLN A 236 7.90 -14.10 -10.07
CA GLN A 236 8.92 -14.43 -11.08
C GLN A 236 9.64 -15.74 -10.76
N ASN A 237 9.67 -16.14 -9.48
CA ASN A 237 10.30 -17.37 -9.01
C ASN A 237 9.36 -18.59 -8.99
N ALA A 238 8.14 -18.45 -9.50
CA ALA A 238 7.24 -19.56 -9.79
C ALA A 238 7.47 -20.09 -11.22
N THR A 239 7.44 -21.40 -11.40
CA THR A 239 7.44 -22.01 -12.74
C THR A 239 6.10 -21.80 -13.44
N CYS A 240 6.03 -21.98 -14.78
CA CYS A 240 4.77 -21.87 -15.54
C CYS A 240 3.67 -22.79 -15.00
N THR A 241 4.03 -24.01 -14.59
CA THR A 241 3.08 -24.98 -14.00
C THR A 241 2.56 -24.50 -12.65
N GLN A 242 3.43 -23.96 -11.80
CA GLN A 242 3.07 -23.41 -10.49
C GLN A 242 2.19 -22.15 -10.63
N MET A 243 2.53 -21.25 -11.56
CA MET A 243 1.72 -20.07 -11.84
C MET A 243 0.31 -20.43 -12.32
N LYS A 244 0.19 -21.35 -13.28
CA LYS A 244 -1.11 -21.88 -13.73
C LYS A 244 -1.87 -22.51 -12.57
N MET A 245 -1.22 -23.34 -11.78
CA MET A 245 -1.81 -23.97 -10.59
C MET A 245 -2.33 -22.91 -9.62
N PHE A 246 -1.56 -21.86 -9.34
CA PHE A 246 -1.94 -20.76 -8.43
C PHE A 246 -3.15 -19.98 -8.95
N LEU A 247 -3.12 -19.47 -10.18
CA LEU A 247 -4.19 -18.68 -10.77
C LEU A 247 -5.52 -19.43 -10.81
N THR A 248 -5.47 -20.75 -10.95
CA THR A 248 -6.66 -21.61 -10.94
C THR A 248 -7.20 -21.94 -9.53
N ARG A 249 -6.62 -21.37 -8.47
CA ARG A 249 -7.16 -21.48 -7.08
C ARG A 249 -8.27 -20.48 -6.80
N MET A 250 -8.51 -19.54 -7.71
CA MET A 250 -9.52 -18.52 -7.57
C MET A 250 -10.92 -19.16 -7.50
N GLY A 251 -11.60 -18.91 -6.39
CA GLY A 251 -13.00 -19.26 -6.17
C GLY A 251 -13.92 -18.06 -6.37
N LEU A 252 -15.20 -18.22 -6.02
CA LEU A 252 -16.20 -17.16 -6.14
C LEU A 252 -15.87 -15.97 -5.24
N ASN A 253 -16.15 -14.76 -5.74
CA ASN A 253 -15.96 -13.49 -5.02
C ASN A 253 -14.52 -13.30 -4.49
N SER A 254 -13.53 -13.78 -5.23
CA SER A 254 -12.11 -13.67 -4.84
C SER A 254 -11.35 -12.78 -5.79
N LYS A 255 -10.24 -12.25 -5.31
CA LYS A 255 -9.30 -11.46 -6.09
C LYS A 255 -7.90 -12.06 -5.98
N ILE A 256 -7.16 -12.03 -7.08
CA ILE A 256 -5.77 -12.47 -7.14
C ILE A 256 -4.86 -11.28 -7.49
N VAL A 257 -3.78 -11.17 -6.76
CA VAL A 257 -2.70 -10.24 -7.09
C VAL A 257 -1.40 -11.03 -7.19
N VAL A 258 -0.65 -10.83 -8.27
CA VAL A 258 0.70 -11.39 -8.41
C VAL A 258 1.68 -10.23 -8.51
N THR A 259 2.67 -10.22 -7.64
CA THR A 259 3.77 -9.25 -7.64
C THR A 259 5.07 -9.92 -8.00
N GLY A 260 5.98 -9.21 -8.66
CA GLY A 260 7.30 -9.76 -8.97
C GLY A 260 8.22 -8.79 -9.70
N ASP A 261 9.49 -9.18 -9.77
CA ASP A 261 10.55 -8.46 -10.47
C ASP A 261 11.20 -9.39 -11.50
N LEU A 262 10.96 -9.14 -12.78
CA LEU A 262 11.47 -9.97 -13.88
C LEU A 262 13.00 -9.84 -14.07
N SER A 263 13.65 -8.89 -13.41
CA SER A 263 15.12 -8.78 -13.38
C SER A 263 15.75 -9.68 -12.31
N GLN A 264 14.96 -10.16 -11.32
CA GLN A 264 15.41 -10.95 -10.18
C GLN A 264 14.85 -12.38 -10.22
N ILE A 265 15.12 -13.09 -11.31
CA ILE A 265 14.68 -14.48 -11.48
C ILE A 265 15.75 -15.42 -10.92
N ASP A 266 15.44 -16.11 -9.81
CA ASP A 266 16.33 -17.09 -9.15
C ASP A 266 16.12 -18.54 -9.65
N LEU A 267 15.25 -18.73 -10.63
CA LEU A 267 15.03 -20.04 -11.25
C LEU A 267 16.25 -20.47 -12.09
N PRO A 268 16.53 -21.77 -12.18
CA PRO A 268 17.53 -22.28 -13.12
C PRO A 268 17.28 -21.76 -14.53
N THR A 269 18.34 -21.47 -15.29
CA THR A 269 18.26 -20.88 -16.64
C THR A 269 17.45 -21.71 -17.62
N SER A 270 17.33 -23.04 -17.39
CA SER A 270 16.49 -23.95 -18.17
C SER A 270 14.99 -23.87 -17.82
N VAL A 271 14.61 -23.18 -16.77
CA VAL A 271 13.23 -23.09 -16.28
C VAL A 271 12.66 -21.71 -16.56
N ARG A 272 11.60 -21.65 -17.35
CA ARG A 272 10.92 -20.39 -17.67
C ARG A 272 10.11 -19.89 -16.49
N SER A 273 10.26 -18.61 -16.18
CA SER A 273 9.44 -17.92 -15.18
C SER A 273 7.96 -17.93 -15.55
N GLY A 274 7.13 -18.38 -14.60
CA GLY A 274 5.68 -18.40 -14.75
C GLY A 274 5.07 -17.02 -14.80
N LEU A 275 5.63 -16.04 -14.09
CA LEU A 275 5.16 -14.64 -14.16
C LEU A 275 5.45 -14.05 -15.54
N PHE A 276 6.65 -14.27 -16.09
CA PHE A 276 6.97 -13.81 -17.43
C PHE A 276 6.01 -14.40 -18.49
N ASP A 277 5.72 -15.70 -18.41
CA ASP A 277 4.77 -16.37 -19.30
C ASP A 277 3.34 -15.86 -19.11
N ALA A 278 2.88 -15.66 -17.86
CA ALA A 278 1.55 -15.16 -17.54
C ALA A 278 1.32 -13.72 -18.06
N VAL A 279 2.30 -12.84 -17.90
CA VAL A 279 2.26 -11.45 -18.41
C VAL A 279 2.04 -11.45 -19.93
N GLN A 280 2.65 -12.35 -20.66
CA GLN A 280 2.48 -12.43 -22.12
C GLN A 280 1.12 -13.00 -22.52
N ARG A 281 0.67 -14.06 -21.87
CA ARG A 281 -0.55 -14.80 -22.25
C ARG A 281 -1.83 -14.12 -21.80
N LEU A 282 -1.81 -13.46 -20.63
CA LEU A 282 -3.03 -12.97 -19.98
C LEU A 282 -3.31 -11.48 -20.22
N ARG A 283 -2.45 -10.77 -20.94
CA ARG A 283 -2.57 -9.34 -21.20
C ARG A 283 -3.92 -8.91 -21.80
N ASN A 284 -4.51 -9.75 -22.63
CA ASN A 284 -5.74 -9.45 -23.35
C ASN A 284 -6.95 -10.24 -22.81
N VAL A 285 -6.85 -10.83 -21.63
CA VAL A 285 -7.95 -11.56 -21.00
C VAL A 285 -8.79 -10.58 -20.19
N GLU A 286 -10.09 -10.51 -20.48
CA GLU A 286 -11.02 -9.66 -19.73
C GLU A 286 -11.02 -10.01 -18.23
N GLY A 287 -11.10 -9.00 -17.37
CA GLY A 287 -11.01 -9.16 -15.91
C GLY A 287 -9.56 -9.26 -15.36
N ILE A 288 -8.55 -9.34 -16.24
CA ILE A 288 -7.13 -9.37 -15.87
C ILE A 288 -6.44 -8.07 -16.25
N SER A 289 -5.70 -7.49 -15.32
CA SER A 289 -4.81 -6.34 -15.59
C SER A 289 -3.35 -6.74 -15.46
N VAL A 290 -2.54 -6.32 -16.41
CA VAL A 290 -1.08 -6.47 -16.39
C VAL A 290 -0.45 -5.08 -16.37
N LEU A 291 0.35 -4.80 -15.35
CA LEU A 291 0.98 -3.51 -15.10
C LEU A 291 2.48 -3.64 -14.91
N THR A 292 3.19 -2.65 -15.40
CA THR A 292 4.62 -2.50 -15.13
C THR A 292 4.85 -1.20 -14.36
N LEU A 293 5.53 -1.28 -13.22
CA LEU A 293 6.10 -0.17 -12.50
C LEU A 293 7.54 0.03 -12.96
N GLU A 294 7.97 1.27 -13.03
CA GLU A 294 9.27 1.68 -13.56
C GLU A 294 10.20 2.16 -12.44
N ASP A 295 11.47 2.45 -12.78
CA ASP A 295 12.45 2.99 -11.83
C ASP A 295 11.99 4.32 -11.21
N SER A 296 11.21 5.12 -11.95
CA SER A 296 10.56 6.34 -11.46
C SER A 296 9.55 6.11 -10.34
N ASP A 297 9.07 4.88 -10.18
CA ASP A 297 8.13 4.49 -9.12
C ASP A 297 8.83 3.98 -7.85
N ILE A 298 10.17 3.96 -7.84
CA ILE A 298 10.94 3.53 -6.66
C ILE A 298 10.79 4.57 -5.54
N VAL A 299 10.28 4.11 -4.40
CA VAL A 299 10.15 4.91 -3.17
C VAL A 299 11.07 4.33 -2.11
N ARG A 300 12.28 4.85 -2.04
CA ARG A 300 13.31 4.41 -1.08
C ARG A 300 13.93 5.61 -0.34
N ASN A 301 14.62 5.29 0.76
CA ASN A 301 15.45 6.29 1.44
C ASN A 301 16.49 6.87 0.45
N PRO A 302 16.67 8.20 0.38
CA PRO A 302 17.62 8.82 -0.54
C PRO A 302 19.06 8.31 -0.41
N LEU A 303 19.47 7.89 0.79
CA LEU A 303 20.78 7.30 1.01
C LEU A 303 20.90 5.92 0.38
N VAL A 304 19.85 5.10 0.47
CA VAL A 304 19.82 3.78 -0.18
C VAL A 304 19.87 3.90 -1.70
N MET A 305 19.21 4.90 -2.27
CA MET A 305 19.31 5.21 -3.71
C MET A 305 20.75 5.51 -4.13
N LYS A 306 21.46 6.34 -3.36
CA LYS A 306 22.88 6.67 -3.63
C LYS A 306 23.80 5.45 -3.49
N ILE A 307 23.54 4.57 -2.52
CA ILE A 307 24.30 3.32 -2.36
C ILE A 307 24.13 2.43 -3.59
N VAL A 308 22.90 2.17 -4.03
CA VAL A 308 22.62 1.34 -5.21
C VAL A 308 23.31 1.93 -6.43
N GLN A 309 23.18 3.24 -6.67
CA GLN A 309 23.81 3.91 -7.79
C GLN A 309 25.36 3.78 -7.76
N ALA A 310 25.99 3.92 -6.60
CA ALA A 310 27.43 3.77 -6.46
C ALA A 310 27.93 2.36 -6.80
N TYR A 311 27.14 1.32 -6.48
CA TYR A 311 27.48 -0.06 -6.85
C TYR A 311 27.22 -0.36 -8.32
N ASP A 312 26.19 0.23 -8.92
CA ASP A 312 25.85 0.05 -10.34
C ASP A 312 26.87 0.77 -11.27
N ASP A 313 27.42 1.91 -10.82
CA ASP A 313 28.44 2.68 -11.55
C ASP A 313 29.80 1.95 -11.61
N ASP A 314 30.09 1.05 -10.66
CA ASP A 314 31.33 0.28 -10.59
C ASP A 314 31.32 -1.00 -11.47
N ILE A 315 30.20 -1.36 -12.07
CA ILE A 315 30.12 -2.52 -12.99
C ILE A 315 30.54 -2.05 -14.38
N PRO A 316 31.74 -2.50 -14.90
CA PRO A 316 32.14 -2.17 -16.27
C PRO A 316 31.06 -2.70 -17.23
N LYS A 317 30.41 -1.80 -17.98
CA LYS A 317 29.49 -2.20 -19.05
C LYS A 317 30.22 -3.15 -19.98
N ALA A 318 29.96 -4.44 -19.86
CA ALA A 318 30.48 -5.43 -20.77
C ALA A 318 30.09 -5.01 -22.19
N LYS A 319 31.11 -4.70 -23.00
CA LYS A 319 30.91 -4.36 -24.41
C LYS A 319 30.20 -5.52 -25.08
N LYS A 320 29.02 -5.23 -25.63
CA LYS A 320 28.28 -6.15 -26.51
C LYS A 320 29.07 -6.37 -27.80
#